data_bbafdf191aeee46cfc8a83e9a5000abf
#
_entry.id   bbafdf191aeee46cfc8a83e9a5000abf
#
_cell.length_a   1.000
_cell.length_b   1.000
_cell.length_c   1.000
_cell.angle_alpha   90.00
_cell.angle_beta   90.00
_cell.angle_gamma   90.00
#
_symmetry.space_group_name_H-M   'P 1'
#
loop_
_entity.id
_entity.type
_entity.pdbx_description
1 polymer ?
#
loop_
_entity_poly.entity_id
_entity_poly.type
_entity_poly.pdbx_seq_one_letter_code
_entity_poly.pdbx_strand_id
1 'polypeptide(L)'
;MTTASSVLSSSVSTDSWEQLIEDGRKMGQVHFLFQSENGPLAGLWKIDTVEGAEIPYRVTTNFDSFHVIEGDGELETPDGEKIQLTAGGIYSFPKGFTATWRTHSPLLKFFVMA
;
A
#
# COMPACT_ATOMS: atom_id res chain seq x y z
N MET A 1 -10.38 32.90 -2.24
CA MET A 1 -9.86 31.55 -2.11
C MET A 1 -10.47 30.65 -3.17
N THR A 2 -9.75 29.77 -3.66
CA THR A 2 -10.25 28.88 -4.71
C THR A 2 -10.57 27.49 -4.14
N THR A 3 -11.70 26.95 -4.56
CA THR A 3 -12.08 25.59 -4.19
C THR A 3 -11.57 24.55 -5.17
N ALA A 4 -11.06 24.98 -6.34
CA ALA A 4 -10.56 24.04 -7.33
C ALA A 4 -9.41 23.19 -6.77
N SER A 5 -8.58 23.79 -5.88
CA SER A 5 -7.46 23.09 -5.27
C SER A 5 -7.88 21.99 -4.29
N SER A 6 -9.16 21.93 -3.91
CA SER A 6 -9.65 20.89 -3.03
C SER A 6 -10.04 19.61 -3.78
N VAL A 7 -10.04 19.65 -5.10
CA VAL A 7 -10.35 18.47 -5.93
C VAL A 7 -9.04 17.84 -6.38
N LEU A 8 -8.84 16.58 -5.98
CA LEU A 8 -7.66 15.80 -6.31
C LEU A 8 -8.07 14.61 -7.15
N SER A 9 -7.35 14.38 -8.22
CA SER A 9 -7.63 13.23 -9.09
C SER A 9 -6.36 12.72 -9.71
N SER A 10 -6.33 11.41 -9.97
CA SER A 10 -5.24 10.76 -10.66
C SER A 10 -5.79 9.51 -11.37
N SER A 11 -4.90 8.66 -11.82
CA SER A 11 -5.27 7.45 -12.55
C SER A 11 -4.32 6.32 -12.21
N VAL A 12 -4.83 5.09 -12.26
CA VAL A 12 -4.00 3.89 -12.11
C VAL A 12 -2.93 3.79 -13.21
N SER A 13 -3.11 4.52 -14.30
CA SER A 13 -2.14 4.56 -15.39
C SER A 13 -1.12 5.69 -15.26
N THR A 14 -1.07 6.34 -14.09
CA THR A 14 -0.08 7.40 -13.86
C THR A 14 1.34 6.89 -14.10
N ASP A 15 2.22 7.78 -14.60
CA ASP A 15 3.65 7.49 -14.68
C ASP A 15 4.46 8.26 -13.62
N SER A 16 3.77 8.87 -12.67
CA SER A 16 4.39 9.66 -11.60
C SER A 16 4.59 8.79 -10.36
N TRP A 17 5.77 8.22 -10.22
CA TRP A 17 6.11 7.29 -9.14
C TRP A 17 7.38 7.72 -8.43
N GLU A 18 7.43 7.47 -7.12
CA GLU A 18 8.65 7.66 -6.35
C GLU A 18 9.00 6.36 -5.61
N GLN A 19 10.29 6.08 -5.51
CA GLN A 19 10.76 4.89 -4.81
C GLN A 19 10.52 5.04 -3.31
N LEU A 20 9.84 4.06 -2.72
CA LEU A 20 9.67 3.99 -1.28
C LEU A 20 10.87 3.26 -0.70
N ILE A 21 11.49 3.87 0.30
CA ILE A 21 12.63 3.28 1.02
C ILE A 21 12.34 3.35 2.51
N GLU A 22 12.39 2.21 3.18
CA GLU A 22 12.22 2.11 4.62
C GLU A 22 13.36 1.29 5.21
N ASP A 23 14.02 1.86 6.23
CA ASP A 23 15.17 1.22 6.88
C ASP A 23 16.24 0.77 5.88
N GLY A 24 16.50 1.61 4.86
CA GLY A 24 17.48 1.33 3.83
C GLY A 24 17.07 0.31 2.79
N ARG A 25 15.84 -0.20 2.87
CA ARG A 25 15.32 -1.22 1.95
C ARG A 25 14.35 -0.61 0.95
N LYS A 26 14.49 -0.98 -0.30
CA LYS A 26 13.53 -0.60 -1.34
C LYS A 26 12.25 -1.41 -1.15
N MET A 27 11.13 -0.71 -1.02
CA MET A 27 9.84 -1.32 -0.73
C MET A 27 8.78 -0.86 -1.72
N GLY A 28 9.09 -0.98 -3.02
CA GLY A 28 8.16 -0.64 -4.07
C GLY A 28 8.14 0.84 -4.39
N GLN A 29 7.13 1.25 -5.12
CA GLN A 29 6.95 2.64 -5.56
C GLN A 29 5.59 3.14 -5.14
N VAL A 30 5.51 4.42 -4.84
CA VAL A 30 4.30 5.04 -4.35
C VAL A 30 3.97 6.26 -5.20
N HIS A 31 2.67 6.48 -5.39
CA HIS A 31 2.12 7.68 -6.01
C HIS A 31 1.05 8.20 -5.07
N PHE A 32 1.30 9.35 -4.43
CA PHE A 32 0.34 9.92 -3.49
C PHE A 32 -0.73 10.70 -4.23
N LEU A 33 -1.99 10.32 -4.03
CA LEU A 33 -3.12 11.10 -4.46
C LEU A 33 -3.27 12.31 -3.55
N PHE A 34 -3.18 12.06 -2.24
CA PHE A 34 -3.10 13.13 -1.29
C PHE A 34 -2.32 12.69 -0.06
N GLN A 35 -1.71 13.66 0.62
CA GLN A 35 -0.85 13.38 1.75
C GLN A 35 -0.95 14.55 2.72
N SER A 36 -1.40 14.28 3.93
CA SER A 36 -1.45 15.28 4.97
C SER A 36 -0.30 15.06 5.96
N GLU A 37 0.14 16.14 6.58
CA GLU A 37 1.32 16.11 7.43
C GLU A 37 1.17 15.21 8.65
N ASN A 38 0.01 15.28 9.31
CA ASN A 38 -0.24 14.55 10.54
C ASN A 38 -1.53 13.76 10.49
N GLY A 39 -1.89 13.28 9.36
CA GLY A 39 -3.17 12.61 9.25
C GLY A 39 -3.25 11.70 8.05
N PRO A 40 -4.44 11.60 7.46
CA PRO A 40 -4.69 10.63 6.40
C PRO A 40 -3.83 10.85 5.17
N LEU A 41 -3.54 9.75 4.50
CA LEU A 41 -2.93 9.78 3.18
C LEU A 41 -3.54 8.68 2.32
N ALA A 42 -3.51 8.89 1.01
CA ALA A 42 -4.08 7.94 0.07
C ALA A 42 -3.28 7.96 -1.23
N GLY A 43 -3.22 6.83 -1.88
CA GLY A 43 -2.51 6.75 -3.14
C GLY A 43 -2.44 5.35 -3.71
N LEU A 44 -1.51 5.20 -4.64
CA LEU A 44 -1.22 3.91 -5.26
C LEU A 44 0.16 3.44 -4.80
N TRP A 45 0.27 2.13 -4.64
CA TRP A 45 1.54 1.49 -4.32
C TRP A 45 1.69 0.28 -5.20
N LYS A 46 2.87 0.09 -5.76
CA LYS A 46 3.18 -1.08 -6.57
C LYS A 46 4.51 -1.67 -6.17
N ILE A 47 4.63 -2.99 -6.33
CA ILE A 47 5.87 -3.69 -5.98
C ILE A 47 6.01 -4.91 -6.88
N ASP A 48 7.25 -5.21 -7.24
CA ASP A 48 7.54 -6.42 -8.00
C ASP A 48 7.85 -7.59 -7.06
N THR A 49 8.14 -8.76 -7.64
CA THR A 49 8.39 -9.97 -6.86
C THR A 49 9.79 -10.00 -6.26
N VAL A 50 10.69 -9.14 -6.70
CA VAL A 50 12.06 -9.07 -6.17
C VAL A 50 12.08 -8.19 -4.92
N GLU A 51 11.65 -6.93 -5.03
CA GLU A 51 11.58 -6.05 -3.86
C GLU A 51 10.56 -6.55 -2.84
N GLY A 52 9.46 -7.11 -3.31
CA GLY A 52 8.38 -7.60 -2.46
C GLY A 52 8.46 -9.08 -2.12
N ALA A 53 9.61 -9.73 -2.31
CA ALA A 53 9.75 -11.16 -2.04
C ALA A 53 9.36 -11.50 -0.60
N GLU A 54 9.87 -10.71 0.34
CA GLU A 54 9.53 -10.84 1.75
C GLU A 54 9.87 -9.54 2.46
N ILE A 55 8.84 -8.80 2.89
CA ILE A 55 9.03 -7.51 3.54
C ILE A 55 8.16 -7.43 4.79
N PRO A 56 8.58 -6.63 5.78
CA PRO A 56 7.74 -6.40 6.94
C PRO A 56 6.54 -5.52 6.57
N TYR A 57 5.39 -5.84 7.16
CA TYR A 57 4.18 -5.03 7.01
C TYR A 57 3.69 -4.67 8.40
N ARG A 58 3.57 -3.36 8.67
CA ARG A 58 3.13 -2.85 9.97
C ARG A 58 2.17 -1.70 9.78
N VAL A 59 1.09 -1.71 10.53
CA VAL A 59 0.11 -0.62 10.52
C VAL A 59 0.38 0.29 11.72
N THR A 60 0.86 1.49 11.45
CA THR A 60 1.19 2.48 12.48
C THR A 60 0.17 3.60 12.58
N THR A 61 -0.67 3.75 11.56
CA THR A 61 -1.82 4.65 11.57
C THR A 61 -3.00 3.95 12.25
N ASN A 62 -4.15 4.61 12.37
CA ASN A 62 -5.32 3.97 12.97
C ASN A 62 -5.79 2.76 12.16
N PHE A 63 -5.63 2.82 10.84
CA PHE A 63 -5.91 1.69 9.96
C PHE A 63 -5.16 1.87 8.64
N ASP A 64 -5.01 0.76 7.92
CA ASP A 64 -4.56 0.73 6.53
C ASP A 64 -5.59 -0.08 5.76
N SER A 65 -6.31 0.57 4.85
CA SER A 65 -7.30 -0.09 4.00
C SER A 65 -6.85 -0.01 2.56
N PHE A 66 -6.98 -1.10 1.82
CA PHE A 66 -6.55 -1.06 0.43
C PHE A 66 -7.35 -2.01 -0.45
N HIS A 67 -7.34 -1.69 -1.73
CA HIS A 67 -7.93 -2.47 -2.81
C HIS A 67 -6.80 -2.94 -3.73
N VAL A 68 -6.64 -4.24 -3.86
CA VAL A 68 -5.67 -4.81 -4.80
C VAL A 68 -6.25 -4.72 -6.21
N ILE A 69 -5.56 -4.00 -7.09
CA ILE A 69 -6.01 -3.76 -8.46
C ILE A 69 -5.44 -4.82 -9.39
N GLU A 70 -4.16 -5.15 -9.21
CA GLU A 70 -3.46 -6.16 -10.02
C GLU A 70 -2.55 -6.98 -9.14
N GLY A 71 -2.29 -8.20 -9.54
CA GLY A 71 -1.33 -9.08 -8.88
C GLY A 71 -1.90 -9.82 -7.70
N ASP A 72 -1.02 -10.52 -7.01
CA ASP A 72 -1.38 -11.29 -5.83
C ASP A 72 -0.19 -11.45 -4.90
N GLY A 73 -0.50 -11.81 -3.67
CA GLY A 73 0.50 -12.05 -2.64
C GLY A 73 -0.16 -12.61 -1.40
N GLU A 74 0.57 -12.55 -0.30
CA GLU A 74 0.04 -13.01 0.98
C GLU A 74 0.62 -12.20 2.13
N LEU A 75 -0.12 -12.18 3.24
CA LEU A 75 0.37 -11.74 4.53
C LEU A 75 0.42 -12.96 5.43
N GLU A 76 1.49 -13.08 6.20
CA GLU A 76 1.58 -14.11 7.23
C GLU A 76 1.76 -13.42 8.58
N THR A 77 0.83 -13.68 9.51
CA THR A 77 0.88 -13.13 10.86
C THR A 77 1.94 -13.83 11.70
N PRO A 78 2.35 -13.24 12.84
CA PRO A 78 3.35 -13.88 13.70
C PRO A 78 2.96 -15.26 14.19
N ASP A 79 1.66 -15.55 14.31
CA ASP A 79 1.18 -16.87 14.74
C ASP A 79 0.94 -17.83 13.57
N GLY A 80 1.32 -17.44 12.34
CA GLY A 80 1.29 -18.32 11.19
C GLY A 80 0.01 -18.29 10.36
N GLU A 81 -0.94 -17.44 10.70
CA GLU A 81 -2.13 -17.27 9.89
C GLU A 81 -1.75 -16.61 8.56
N LYS A 82 -2.28 -17.12 7.45
CA LYS A 82 -2.04 -16.58 6.12
C LYS A 82 -3.29 -15.93 5.57
N ILE A 83 -3.12 -14.74 5.04
CA ILE A 83 -4.18 -13.95 4.42
C ILE A 83 -3.81 -13.78 2.96
N GLN A 84 -4.64 -14.29 2.05
CA GLN A 84 -4.37 -14.20 0.62
C GLN A 84 -4.79 -12.82 0.12
N LEU A 85 -3.90 -12.20 -0.67
CA LEU A 85 -4.16 -10.92 -1.32
C LEU A 85 -4.35 -11.20 -2.80
N THR A 86 -5.55 -10.91 -3.31
CA THR A 86 -5.89 -11.21 -4.71
C THR A 86 -6.45 -9.98 -5.39
N ALA A 87 -6.26 -9.90 -6.71
CA ALA A 87 -6.82 -8.80 -7.51
C ALA A 87 -8.33 -8.71 -7.30
N GLY A 88 -8.82 -7.52 -7.07
CA GLY A 88 -10.23 -7.26 -6.73
C GLY A 88 -10.52 -7.31 -5.24
N GLY A 89 -9.60 -7.83 -4.42
CA GLY A 89 -9.80 -7.94 -2.98
C GLY A 89 -9.71 -6.59 -2.28
N ILE A 90 -10.45 -6.46 -1.20
CA ILE A 90 -10.49 -5.28 -0.35
C ILE A 90 -10.13 -5.71 1.06
N TYR A 91 -9.18 -5.02 1.66
CA TYR A 91 -8.62 -5.43 2.96
C TYR A 91 -8.49 -4.22 3.87
N SER A 92 -8.63 -4.44 5.17
CA SER A 92 -8.42 -3.38 6.16
C SER A 92 -7.80 -3.97 7.41
N PHE A 93 -6.73 -3.34 7.88
CA PHE A 93 -6.00 -3.79 9.07
C PHE A 93 -5.90 -2.67 10.08
N PRO A 94 -6.09 -2.97 11.37
CA PRO A 94 -6.08 -1.96 12.42
C PRO A 94 -4.65 -1.60 12.85
N LYS A 95 -4.54 -0.50 13.56
CA LYS A 95 -3.28 -0.08 14.19
C LYS A 95 -2.70 -1.21 15.03
N GLY A 96 -1.42 -1.43 14.87
CA GLY A 96 -0.70 -2.47 15.58
C GLY A 96 -0.63 -3.80 14.87
N PHE A 97 -1.38 -3.96 13.77
CA PHE A 97 -1.28 -5.19 12.99
C PHE A 97 0.11 -5.31 12.40
N THR A 98 0.70 -6.49 12.51
CA THR A 98 2.01 -6.80 11.93
C THR A 98 1.96 -8.14 11.20
N ALA A 99 2.70 -8.24 10.12
CA ALA A 99 2.77 -9.44 9.31
C ALA A 99 4.00 -9.40 8.43
N THR A 100 4.27 -10.51 7.76
CA THR A 100 5.24 -10.58 6.67
C THR A 100 4.47 -10.54 5.37
N TRP A 101 4.84 -9.63 4.48
CA TRP A 101 4.24 -9.48 3.16
C TRP A 101 5.09 -10.21 2.14
N ARG A 102 4.47 -11.07 1.33
CA ARG A 102 5.13 -11.75 0.21
C ARG A 102 4.35 -11.49 -1.07
N THR A 103 5.03 -11.00 -2.08
CA THR A 103 4.45 -10.69 -3.39
C THR A 103 4.69 -11.87 -4.32
N HIS A 104 3.62 -12.47 -4.85
CA HIS A 104 3.72 -13.62 -5.74
C HIS A 104 3.73 -13.21 -7.21
N SER A 105 3.07 -12.12 -7.56
CA SER A 105 3.15 -11.51 -8.88
C SER A 105 3.14 -9.99 -8.72
N PRO A 106 3.63 -9.22 -9.70
CA PRO A 106 3.67 -7.76 -9.57
C PRO A 106 2.32 -7.22 -9.13
N LEU A 107 2.33 -6.45 -8.05
CA LEU A 107 1.10 -6.06 -7.35
C LEU A 107 0.93 -4.55 -7.38
N LEU A 108 -0.29 -4.11 -7.63
CA LEU A 108 -0.72 -2.71 -7.59
C LEU A 108 -1.92 -2.61 -6.68
N LYS A 109 -1.90 -1.68 -5.74
CA LYS A 109 -3.03 -1.42 -4.86
C LYS A 109 -3.31 0.06 -4.72
N PHE A 110 -4.58 0.41 -4.48
CA PHE A 110 -4.97 1.72 -3.99
C PHE A 110 -5.16 1.61 -2.48
N PHE A 111 -4.54 2.52 -1.73
CA PHE A 111 -4.58 2.46 -0.27
C PHE A 111 -5.07 3.77 0.33
N VAL A 112 -5.67 3.65 1.51
CA VAL A 112 -6.01 4.79 2.38
C VAL A 112 -5.52 4.43 3.78
N MET A 113 -4.71 5.31 4.34
CA MET A 113 -4.20 5.18 5.70
C MET A 113 -4.64 6.39 6.50
N ALA A 114 -5.18 6.16 7.67
CA ALA A 114 -5.65 7.28 8.49
C ALA A 114 -5.44 7.02 9.99
#